data_85048b808e1ef92a0edd83e4c8ad2eac
#
_entry.id   85048b808e1ef92a0edd83e4c8ad2eac
#
_cell.length_a   1.000
_cell.length_b   1.000
_cell.length_c   1.000
_cell.angle_alpha   90.00
_cell.angle_beta   90.00
_cell.angle_gamma   90.00
#
_symmetry.space_group_name_H-M   'P 1'
#
loop_
_entity.id
_entity.type
_entity.pdbx_description
1 polymer ?
#
loop_
_entity_poly.entity_id
_entity_poly.type
_entity_poly.pdbx_seq_one_letter_code
_entity_poly.pdbx_strand_id
1 'polypeptide(L)'
;MKLTVSMITMNEEKAVAKVIQDIRRVAPDAEVLLVDSSKDRTAEIAQELGARVIKQFPPQGYGPAMDRAVREASGDVVITLDCDDTYPVEVIPEMVRLVEQEGFDLVNTTRTWRRPQAMPFANFLANRLFALGARVLHGLKTTDVHSGMRAYRKTMIDKVQWVAKGPALPVDMYVVPHRMGFRIKEIPIDYRERIGETTLHRWSSTVWTFKRLWNARKVK
;
A
#
# COMPACT_ATOMS: atom_id res chain seq x y z
N MET A 1 -0.84 -18.62 9.41
CA MET A 1 -1.63 -18.08 8.29
C MET A 1 -0.71 -17.88 7.09
N LYS A 2 -1.22 -18.02 5.86
CA LYS A 2 -0.44 -17.77 4.64
C LYS A 2 -0.28 -16.27 4.40
N LEU A 3 0.93 -15.81 4.06
CA LEU A 3 1.24 -14.42 3.76
C LEU A 3 1.37 -14.21 2.25
N THR A 4 0.77 -13.14 1.72
CA THR A 4 1.11 -12.58 0.40
C THR A 4 1.68 -11.18 0.58
N VAL A 5 2.84 -10.92 -0.01
CA VAL A 5 3.36 -9.56 -0.19
C VAL A 5 3.07 -9.15 -1.63
N SER A 6 2.23 -8.14 -1.80
CA SER A 6 1.68 -7.73 -3.08
C SER A 6 2.15 -6.34 -3.47
N MET A 7 2.62 -6.18 -4.69
CA MET A 7 3.15 -4.93 -5.24
C MET A 7 2.51 -4.60 -6.59
N ILE A 8 2.44 -3.31 -6.91
CA ILE A 8 2.16 -2.86 -8.27
C ILE A 8 3.44 -2.27 -8.86
N THR A 9 3.72 -2.54 -10.12
CA THR A 9 4.97 -2.13 -10.76
C THR A 9 4.74 -1.46 -12.11
N MET A 10 5.59 -0.45 -12.36
CA MET A 10 5.67 0.20 -13.68
C MET A 10 7.09 0.75 -13.89
N ASN A 11 7.93 -0.01 -14.60
CA ASN A 11 9.34 0.30 -14.92
C ASN A 11 10.23 0.42 -13.66
N GLU A 12 10.26 -0.65 -12.86
CA GLU A 12 11.02 -0.75 -11.61
C GLU A 12 12.20 -1.76 -11.73
N GLU A 13 12.74 -1.97 -12.93
CA GLU A 13 13.81 -2.97 -13.16
C GLU A 13 15.05 -2.76 -12.27
N LYS A 14 15.32 -1.51 -11.85
CA LYS A 14 16.45 -1.17 -10.98
C LYS A 14 16.25 -1.56 -9.52
N ALA A 15 15.00 -1.67 -9.06
CA ALA A 15 14.65 -1.89 -7.65
C ALA A 15 14.07 -3.29 -7.40
N VAL A 16 13.35 -3.86 -8.37
CA VAL A 16 12.53 -5.06 -8.19
C VAL A 16 13.31 -6.24 -7.62
N ALA A 17 14.53 -6.48 -8.09
CA ALA A 17 15.35 -7.60 -7.60
C ALA A 17 15.69 -7.45 -6.12
N LYS A 18 16.15 -6.26 -5.71
CA LYS A 18 16.47 -5.95 -4.32
C LYS A 18 15.25 -6.11 -3.42
N VAL A 19 14.12 -5.54 -3.80
CA VAL A 19 12.90 -5.58 -2.99
C VAL A 19 12.41 -7.01 -2.80
N ILE A 20 12.40 -7.85 -3.86
CA ILE A 20 12.00 -9.27 -3.75
C ILE A 20 12.96 -10.04 -2.85
N GLN A 21 14.28 -9.85 -3.00
CA GLN A 21 15.28 -10.52 -2.15
C GLN A 21 15.15 -10.13 -0.68
N ASP A 22 14.92 -8.84 -0.40
CA ASP A 22 14.71 -8.37 0.96
C ASP A 22 13.40 -8.92 1.57
N ILE A 23 12.32 -9.03 0.80
CA ILE A 23 11.08 -9.72 1.23
C ILE A 23 11.38 -11.18 1.56
N ARG A 24 12.08 -11.92 0.68
CA ARG A 24 12.46 -13.33 0.91
C ARG A 24 13.30 -13.53 2.16
N ARG A 25 14.15 -12.56 2.50
CA ARG A 25 14.97 -12.61 3.72
C ARG A 25 14.14 -12.55 5.00
N VAL A 26 13.06 -11.75 5.03
CA VAL A 26 12.23 -11.54 6.24
C VAL A 26 10.97 -12.41 6.26
N ALA A 27 10.53 -12.89 5.11
CA ALA A 27 9.33 -13.72 4.93
C ALA A 27 9.55 -14.76 3.80
N PRO A 28 10.40 -15.80 4.03
CA PRO A 28 10.84 -16.74 2.99
C PRO A 28 9.68 -17.54 2.37
N ASP A 29 8.64 -17.83 3.15
CA ASP A 29 7.49 -18.63 2.71
C ASP A 29 6.34 -17.77 2.13
N ALA A 30 6.50 -16.44 2.06
CA ALA A 30 5.46 -15.58 1.54
C ALA A 30 5.29 -15.73 0.03
N GLU A 31 4.05 -15.71 -0.45
CA GLU A 31 3.78 -15.42 -1.85
C GLU A 31 4.23 -13.98 -2.15
N VAL A 32 5.08 -13.79 -3.15
CA VAL A 32 5.37 -12.46 -3.69
C VAL A 32 4.56 -12.30 -4.97
N LEU A 33 3.65 -11.31 -4.99
CA LEU A 33 2.74 -11.05 -6.11
C LEU A 33 3.01 -9.66 -6.69
N LEU A 34 3.17 -9.58 -8.01
CA LEU A 34 3.27 -8.32 -8.73
C LEU A 34 2.11 -8.18 -9.72
N VAL A 35 1.43 -7.03 -9.70
CA VAL A 35 0.58 -6.57 -10.81
C VAL A 35 1.38 -5.57 -11.62
N ASP A 36 1.84 -6.01 -12.78
CA ASP A 36 2.87 -5.33 -13.57
C ASP A 36 2.33 -4.68 -14.83
N SER A 37 2.67 -3.41 -15.02
CA SER A 37 2.37 -2.60 -16.21
C SER A 37 3.64 -2.08 -16.91
N SER A 38 4.78 -2.69 -16.64
CA SER A 38 6.09 -2.28 -17.14
C SER A 38 6.30 -2.62 -18.60
N LYS A 39 7.18 -1.84 -19.24
CA LYS A 39 7.72 -2.10 -20.58
C LYS A 39 9.18 -2.57 -20.55
N ASP A 40 9.84 -2.40 -19.40
CA ASP A 40 11.22 -2.83 -19.14
C ASP A 40 11.27 -4.28 -18.64
N ARG A 41 12.40 -4.70 -18.10
CA ARG A 41 12.61 -6.07 -17.62
C ARG A 41 12.04 -6.36 -16.21
N THR A 42 11.25 -5.45 -15.63
CA THR A 42 10.70 -5.61 -14.27
C THR A 42 10.03 -6.97 -14.07
N ALA A 43 9.12 -7.34 -14.98
CA ALA A 43 8.37 -8.60 -14.85
C ALA A 43 9.24 -9.84 -15.04
N GLU A 44 10.18 -9.80 -15.97
CA GLU A 44 11.14 -10.89 -16.23
C GLU A 44 11.98 -11.14 -14.98
N ILE A 45 12.61 -10.11 -14.43
CA ILE A 45 13.41 -10.20 -13.21
C ILE A 45 12.58 -10.73 -12.03
N ALA A 46 11.34 -10.26 -11.87
CA ALA A 46 10.47 -10.72 -10.80
C ALA A 46 10.14 -12.23 -10.92
N GLN A 47 9.86 -12.70 -12.15
CA GLN A 47 9.58 -14.12 -12.41
C GLN A 47 10.82 -15.01 -12.16
N GLU A 48 12.01 -14.58 -12.57
CA GLU A 48 13.27 -15.27 -12.30
C GLU A 48 13.52 -15.45 -10.79
N LEU A 49 13.05 -14.50 -9.97
CA LEU A 49 13.12 -14.55 -8.50
C LEU A 49 11.93 -15.28 -7.85
N GLY A 50 11.11 -15.96 -8.65
CA GLY A 50 10.01 -16.80 -8.16
C GLY A 50 8.78 -16.00 -7.70
N ALA A 51 8.62 -14.76 -8.14
CA ALA A 51 7.38 -14.01 -7.89
C ALA A 51 6.29 -14.40 -8.90
N ARG A 52 5.04 -14.40 -8.43
CA ARG A 52 3.86 -14.50 -9.31
C ARG A 52 3.59 -13.14 -9.94
N VAL A 53 3.67 -13.05 -11.26
CA VAL A 53 3.46 -11.81 -12.00
C VAL A 53 2.15 -11.87 -12.78
N ILE A 54 1.28 -10.88 -12.56
CA ILE A 54 0.05 -10.65 -13.32
C ILE A 54 0.29 -9.45 -14.23
N LYS A 55 0.38 -9.69 -15.53
CA LYS A 55 0.51 -8.61 -16.51
C LYS A 55 -0.80 -7.83 -16.63
N GLN A 56 -0.69 -6.49 -16.58
CA GLN A 56 -1.79 -5.55 -16.78
C GLN A 56 -1.37 -4.47 -17.78
N PHE A 57 -1.34 -4.87 -19.04
CA PHE A 57 -0.97 -3.98 -20.14
C PHE A 57 -2.11 -3.88 -21.15
N PRO A 58 -2.51 -2.70 -21.64
CA PRO A 58 -1.96 -1.38 -21.27
C PRO A 58 -2.24 -0.98 -19.82
N PRO A 59 -1.45 -0.03 -19.23
CA PRO A 59 -1.65 0.43 -17.86
C PRO A 59 -3.06 0.99 -17.64
N GLN A 60 -3.75 0.50 -16.61
CA GLN A 60 -5.09 0.96 -16.23
C GLN A 60 -5.05 2.01 -15.10
N GLY A 61 -3.85 2.33 -14.63
CA GLY A 61 -3.59 3.27 -13.55
C GLY A 61 -3.49 2.62 -12.19
N TYR A 62 -3.10 3.42 -11.18
CA TYR A 62 -2.81 2.97 -9.82
C TYR A 62 -3.97 2.22 -9.15
N GLY A 63 -5.18 2.79 -9.21
CA GLY A 63 -6.34 2.23 -8.51
C GLY A 63 -6.69 0.80 -8.97
N PRO A 64 -6.94 0.56 -10.26
CA PRO A 64 -7.22 -0.79 -10.76
C PRO A 64 -6.10 -1.79 -10.50
N ALA A 65 -4.82 -1.36 -10.61
CA ALA A 65 -3.69 -2.24 -10.34
C ALA A 65 -3.63 -2.65 -8.86
N MET A 66 -3.80 -1.70 -7.94
CA MET A 66 -3.77 -1.97 -6.50
C MET A 66 -4.98 -2.82 -6.04
N ASP A 67 -6.18 -2.55 -6.57
CA ASP A 67 -7.36 -3.37 -6.28
C ASP A 67 -7.13 -4.83 -6.72
N ARG A 68 -6.59 -5.01 -7.92
CA ARG A 68 -6.23 -6.33 -8.43
C ARG A 68 -5.18 -7.00 -7.56
N ALA A 69 -4.14 -6.26 -7.16
CA ALA A 69 -3.06 -6.77 -6.33
C ALA A 69 -3.53 -7.35 -4.99
N VAL A 70 -4.49 -6.70 -4.32
CA VAL A 70 -5.00 -7.20 -3.04
C VAL A 70 -6.06 -8.28 -3.20
N ARG A 71 -6.86 -8.27 -4.28
CA ARG A 71 -7.90 -9.28 -4.49
C ARG A 71 -7.35 -10.60 -5.01
N GLU A 72 -6.36 -10.55 -5.89
CA GLU A 72 -5.69 -11.73 -6.47
C GLU A 72 -4.68 -12.39 -5.50
N ALA A 73 -4.35 -11.74 -4.39
CA ALA A 73 -3.51 -12.30 -3.35
C ALA A 73 -4.13 -13.56 -2.74
N SER A 74 -3.32 -14.63 -2.59
CA SER A 74 -3.77 -15.94 -2.11
C SER A 74 -3.63 -16.14 -0.61
N GLY A 75 -2.94 -15.23 0.09
CA GLY A 75 -2.67 -15.32 1.52
C GLY A 75 -3.85 -14.90 2.40
N ASP A 76 -3.89 -15.39 3.63
CA ASP A 76 -4.82 -14.96 4.68
C ASP A 76 -4.53 -13.55 5.17
N VAL A 77 -3.24 -13.17 5.11
CA VAL A 77 -2.73 -11.81 5.34
C VAL A 77 -2.12 -11.31 4.04
N VAL A 78 -2.52 -10.11 3.62
CA VAL A 78 -2.01 -9.45 2.41
C VAL A 78 -1.29 -8.18 2.83
N ILE A 79 0.00 -8.08 2.51
CA ILE A 79 0.79 -6.86 2.72
C ILE A 79 1.02 -6.20 1.38
N THR A 80 0.67 -4.91 1.26
CA THR A 80 1.05 -4.09 0.12
C THR A 80 2.28 -3.27 0.42
N LEU A 81 3.12 -2.99 -0.57
CA LEU A 81 4.20 -1.99 -0.53
C LEU A 81 4.57 -1.57 -1.96
N ASP A 82 5.25 -0.42 -2.10
CA ASP A 82 5.77 0.02 -3.38
C ASP A 82 7.09 -0.71 -3.69
N CYS A 83 7.34 -0.99 -4.97
CA CYS A 83 8.52 -1.75 -5.44
C CYS A 83 9.73 -0.85 -5.71
N ASP A 84 9.98 0.16 -4.87
CA ASP A 84 10.97 1.22 -5.05
C ASP A 84 11.96 1.37 -3.87
N ASP A 85 11.97 0.39 -2.97
CA ASP A 85 12.80 0.32 -1.74
C ASP A 85 12.51 1.43 -0.69
N THR A 86 11.44 2.19 -0.83
CA THR A 86 11.12 3.25 0.13
C THR A 86 10.55 2.73 1.45
N TYR A 87 10.00 1.51 1.47
CA TYR A 87 9.41 0.89 2.65
C TYR A 87 10.33 -0.15 3.29
N PRO A 88 10.56 -0.09 4.62
CA PRO A 88 11.39 -1.07 5.32
C PRO A 88 10.64 -2.41 5.43
N VAL A 89 11.09 -3.44 4.69
CA VAL A 89 10.47 -4.78 4.74
C VAL A 89 10.64 -5.45 6.10
N GLU A 90 11.57 -5.00 6.92
CA GLU A 90 11.84 -5.50 8.27
C GLU A 90 10.64 -5.39 9.22
N VAL A 91 9.66 -4.54 8.91
CA VAL A 91 8.43 -4.42 9.70
C VAL A 91 7.36 -5.46 9.33
N ILE A 92 7.55 -6.22 8.24
CA ILE A 92 6.60 -7.26 7.80
C ILE A 92 6.26 -8.25 8.91
N PRO A 93 7.23 -8.85 9.63
CA PRO A 93 6.91 -9.79 10.71
C PRO A 93 6.04 -9.19 11.81
N GLU A 94 6.28 -7.93 12.19
CA GLU A 94 5.47 -7.24 13.18
C GLU A 94 4.05 -6.97 12.66
N MET A 95 3.89 -6.56 11.40
CA MET A 95 2.57 -6.36 10.80
C MET A 95 1.75 -7.65 10.76
N VAL A 96 2.39 -8.78 10.41
CA VAL A 96 1.77 -10.11 10.44
C VAL A 96 1.35 -10.47 11.88
N ARG A 97 2.23 -10.29 12.86
CA ARG A 97 1.94 -10.55 14.27
C ARG A 97 0.71 -9.75 14.76
N LEU A 98 0.62 -8.47 14.41
CA LEU A 98 -0.52 -7.61 14.77
C LEU A 98 -1.84 -8.12 14.18
N VAL A 99 -1.83 -8.60 12.94
CA VAL A 99 -3.03 -9.17 12.31
C VAL A 99 -3.38 -10.54 12.90
N GLU A 100 -2.40 -11.43 13.07
CA GLU A 100 -2.64 -12.81 13.49
C GLU A 100 -2.94 -12.95 14.99
N GLN A 101 -2.08 -12.34 15.83
CA GLN A 101 -2.11 -12.54 17.27
C GLN A 101 -2.94 -11.50 18.00
N GLU A 102 -2.90 -10.24 17.57
CA GLU A 102 -3.67 -9.17 18.20
C GLU A 102 -5.04 -8.94 17.55
N GLY A 103 -5.31 -9.59 16.39
CA GLY A 103 -6.62 -9.60 15.76
C GLY A 103 -6.98 -8.27 15.08
N PHE A 104 -6.02 -7.49 14.65
CA PHE A 104 -6.29 -6.34 13.79
C PHE A 104 -6.68 -6.80 12.39
N ASP A 105 -7.61 -6.09 11.76
CA ASP A 105 -8.04 -6.36 10.40
C ASP A 105 -7.21 -5.60 9.37
N LEU A 106 -6.67 -4.44 9.79
CA LEU A 106 -5.80 -3.60 8.99
C LEU A 106 -4.69 -2.97 9.84
N VAL A 107 -3.45 -3.11 9.41
CA VAL A 107 -2.30 -2.39 9.99
C VAL A 107 -1.75 -1.43 8.96
N ASN A 108 -1.89 -0.13 9.22
CA ASN A 108 -1.32 0.94 8.39
C ASN A 108 0.07 1.29 8.90
N THR A 109 1.00 1.54 8.01
CA THR A 109 2.25 2.19 8.40
C THR A 109 2.13 3.71 8.24
N THR A 110 2.85 4.48 9.06
CA THR A 110 2.97 5.92 8.89
C THR A 110 4.40 6.34 8.64
N ARG A 111 4.58 7.07 7.54
CA ARG A 111 5.86 7.70 7.16
C ARG A 111 6.01 9.07 7.80
N THR A 112 4.91 9.66 8.28
CA THR A 112 4.84 11.06 8.73
C THR A 112 4.72 11.21 10.25
N TRP A 113 5.05 10.17 11.03
CA TRP A 113 5.16 10.26 12.49
C TRP A 113 6.27 11.24 12.92
N ARG A 114 7.35 11.32 12.11
CA ARG A 114 8.35 12.39 12.07
C ARG A 114 8.61 12.75 10.60
N ARG A 115 9.26 13.86 10.31
CA ARG A 115 9.60 14.21 8.93
C ARG A 115 10.76 13.34 8.43
N PRO A 116 10.55 12.50 7.40
CA PRO A 116 11.64 11.75 6.78
C PRO A 116 12.54 12.68 5.96
N GLN A 117 13.84 12.41 5.93
CA GLN A 117 14.77 13.15 5.07
C GLN A 117 14.44 12.95 3.58
N ALA A 118 14.07 11.73 3.20
CA ALA A 118 13.68 11.35 1.85
C ALA A 118 12.37 12.02 1.35
N MET A 119 11.60 12.70 2.22
CA MET A 119 10.31 13.30 1.84
C MET A 119 10.43 14.84 1.77
N PRO A 120 10.14 15.47 0.60
CA PRO A 120 10.06 16.92 0.50
C PRO A 120 9.06 17.50 1.51
N PHE A 121 9.40 18.67 2.09
CA PHE A 121 8.57 19.30 3.15
C PHE A 121 7.12 19.53 2.72
N ALA A 122 6.89 19.98 1.49
CA ALA A 122 5.55 20.20 0.95
C ALA A 122 4.72 18.91 0.92
N ASN A 123 5.34 17.77 0.59
CA ASN A 123 4.66 16.46 0.59
C ASN A 123 4.36 16.01 2.03
N PHE A 124 5.28 16.22 2.97
CA PHE A 124 5.07 15.95 4.38
C PHE A 124 3.87 16.75 4.92
N LEU A 125 3.85 18.06 4.68
CA LEU A 125 2.76 18.93 5.13
C LEU A 125 1.42 18.53 4.50
N ALA A 126 1.38 18.25 3.19
CA ALA A 126 0.18 17.80 2.49
C ALA A 126 -0.37 16.49 3.09
N ASN A 127 0.50 15.49 3.35
CA ASN A 127 0.08 14.23 3.97
C ASN A 127 -0.49 14.46 5.38
N ARG A 128 0.10 15.35 6.18
CA ARG A 128 -0.41 15.70 7.51
C ARG A 128 -1.79 16.39 7.44
N LEU A 129 -1.99 17.27 6.45
CA LEU A 129 -3.29 17.92 6.24
C LEU A 129 -4.37 16.93 5.79
N PHE A 130 -4.05 15.96 4.92
CA PHE A 130 -4.97 14.90 4.55
C PHE A 130 -5.31 13.98 5.74
N ALA A 131 -4.32 13.67 6.57
CA ALA A 131 -4.55 12.90 7.80
C ALA A 131 -5.44 13.66 8.78
N LEU A 132 -5.26 14.99 8.93
CA LEU A 132 -6.16 15.84 9.70
C LEU A 132 -7.58 15.79 9.14
N GLY A 133 -7.74 15.87 7.81
CA GLY A 133 -9.04 15.71 7.14
C GLY A 133 -9.71 14.37 7.45
N ALA A 134 -8.96 13.26 7.41
CA ALA A 134 -9.47 11.94 7.77
C ALA A 134 -9.89 11.87 9.25
N ARG A 135 -9.13 12.50 10.15
CA ARG A 135 -9.46 12.58 11.57
C ARG A 135 -10.74 13.36 11.81
N VAL A 136 -10.87 14.54 11.20
CA VAL A 136 -12.03 15.43 11.40
C VAL A 136 -13.30 14.84 10.78
N LEU A 137 -13.21 14.27 9.56
CA LEU A 137 -14.39 13.80 8.82
C LEU A 137 -14.84 12.39 9.24
N HIS A 138 -13.92 11.55 9.74
CA HIS A 138 -14.18 10.13 9.97
C HIS A 138 -13.78 9.64 11.36
N GLY A 139 -13.17 10.47 12.21
CA GLY A 139 -12.63 10.05 13.51
C GLY A 139 -11.43 9.11 13.41
N LEU A 140 -10.86 8.91 12.21
CA LEU A 140 -9.72 8.03 11.99
C LEU A 140 -8.45 8.63 12.59
N LYS A 141 -7.95 8.02 13.68
CA LYS A 141 -6.70 8.43 14.34
C LYS A 141 -5.51 7.99 13.51
N THR A 142 -5.10 8.82 12.55
CA THR A 142 -3.98 8.56 11.64
C THR A 142 -3.10 9.78 11.47
N THR A 143 -1.89 9.53 11.02
CA THR A 143 -0.93 10.57 10.60
C THR A 143 -0.56 10.46 9.12
N ASP A 144 -0.90 9.36 8.44
CA ASP A 144 -0.62 9.13 7.03
C ASP A 144 -1.70 8.29 6.35
N VAL A 145 -2.54 8.92 5.52
CA VAL A 145 -3.59 8.22 4.75
C VAL A 145 -3.11 7.69 3.39
N HIS A 146 -1.87 8.03 3.00
CA HIS A 146 -1.30 7.67 1.70
C HIS A 146 -0.14 6.69 1.79
N SER A 147 0.07 6.05 2.95
CA SER A 147 1.07 4.99 3.03
C SER A 147 0.74 3.87 2.05
N GLY A 148 1.71 3.45 1.25
CA GLY A 148 1.59 2.29 0.35
C GLY A 148 1.77 0.96 1.09
N MET A 149 2.44 0.98 2.26
CA MET A 149 2.69 -0.23 3.03
C MET A 149 1.61 -0.46 4.08
N ARG A 150 0.82 -1.52 3.90
CA ARG A 150 -0.27 -1.93 4.80
C ARG A 150 -0.40 -3.43 4.85
N ALA A 151 -0.78 -3.96 6.01
CA ALA A 151 -1.24 -5.34 6.13
C ALA A 151 -2.76 -5.36 6.24
N TYR A 152 -3.37 -6.30 5.55
CA TYR A 152 -4.81 -6.52 5.51
C TYR A 152 -5.13 -7.98 5.83
N ARG A 153 -6.14 -8.22 6.64
CA ARG A 153 -6.76 -9.53 6.73
C ARG A 153 -7.55 -9.81 5.46
N LYS A 154 -7.34 -10.93 4.81
CA LYS A 154 -8.01 -11.25 3.53
C LYS A 154 -9.53 -11.21 3.65
N THR A 155 -10.09 -11.73 4.73
CA THR A 155 -11.54 -11.70 4.99
C THR A 155 -12.12 -10.29 5.12
N MET A 156 -11.31 -9.29 5.49
CA MET A 156 -11.71 -7.88 5.44
C MET A 156 -11.76 -7.38 3.99
N ILE A 157 -10.72 -7.67 3.19
CA ILE A 157 -10.67 -7.29 1.76
C ILE A 157 -11.90 -7.82 1.02
N ASP A 158 -12.31 -9.05 1.31
CA ASP A 158 -13.44 -9.71 0.65
C ASP A 158 -14.80 -9.07 0.99
N LYS A 159 -14.91 -8.44 2.17
CA LYS A 159 -16.12 -7.76 2.63
C LYS A 159 -16.20 -6.30 2.20
N VAL A 160 -15.06 -5.64 1.96
CA VAL A 160 -15.01 -4.21 1.68
C VAL A 160 -15.13 -3.95 0.18
N GLN A 161 -16.02 -3.02 -0.17
CA GLN A 161 -16.15 -2.52 -1.52
C GLN A 161 -15.63 -1.09 -1.60
N TRP A 162 -14.71 -0.84 -2.52
CA TRP A 162 -14.20 0.49 -2.86
C TRP A 162 -14.22 0.70 -4.37
N VAL A 163 -14.15 1.96 -4.79
CA VAL A 163 -14.12 2.31 -6.22
C VAL A 163 -12.68 2.30 -6.71
N ALA A 164 -12.29 1.28 -7.46
CA ALA A 164 -10.94 1.10 -7.99
C ALA A 164 -10.60 2.06 -9.13
N LYS A 165 -10.62 3.38 -8.87
CA LYS A 165 -10.30 4.42 -9.86
C LYS A 165 -9.33 5.44 -9.29
N GLY A 166 -8.42 5.95 -10.14
CA GLY A 166 -7.54 7.08 -9.84
C GLY A 166 -6.45 6.79 -8.79
N PRO A 167 -5.60 7.79 -8.52
CA PRO A 167 -4.37 7.59 -7.75
C PRO A 167 -4.57 7.56 -6.23
N ALA A 168 -5.74 7.93 -5.72
CA ALA A 168 -5.99 8.05 -4.28
C ALA A 168 -6.77 6.86 -3.69
N LEU A 169 -6.74 5.69 -4.33
CA LEU A 169 -7.34 4.46 -3.78
C LEU A 169 -6.83 4.12 -2.36
N PRO A 170 -5.56 4.36 -1.98
CA PRO A 170 -5.10 4.12 -0.61
C PRO A 170 -5.95 4.80 0.47
N VAL A 171 -6.58 5.93 0.16
CA VAL A 171 -7.48 6.63 1.09
C VAL A 171 -8.71 5.79 1.38
N ASP A 172 -9.39 5.26 0.34
CA ASP A 172 -10.56 4.39 0.52
C ASP A 172 -10.18 3.08 1.21
N MET A 173 -9.05 2.47 0.83
CA MET A 173 -8.55 1.24 1.44
C MET A 173 -8.24 1.38 2.94
N TYR A 174 -8.23 2.59 3.48
CA TYR A 174 -8.02 2.87 4.89
C TYR A 174 -9.27 3.43 5.57
N VAL A 175 -9.91 4.41 4.97
CA VAL A 175 -11.07 5.09 5.57
C VAL A 175 -12.32 4.22 5.54
N VAL A 176 -12.57 3.48 4.44
CA VAL A 176 -13.77 2.64 4.31
C VAL A 176 -13.78 1.50 5.35
N PRO A 177 -12.72 0.70 5.53
CA PRO A 177 -12.67 -0.29 6.60
C PRO A 177 -12.89 0.32 8.00
N HIS A 178 -12.30 1.49 8.27
CA HIS A 178 -12.51 2.19 9.53
C HIS A 178 -13.99 2.50 9.77
N ARG A 179 -14.69 3.03 8.78
CA ARG A 179 -16.13 3.34 8.87
C ARG A 179 -17.00 2.10 9.03
N MET A 180 -16.59 0.99 8.46
CA MET A 180 -17.26 -0.32 8.63
C MET A 180 -16.97 -0.96 9.99
N GLY A 181 -16.20 -0.32 10.89
CA GLY A 181 -15.92 -0.80 12.24
C GLY A 181 -14.82 -1.85 12.34
N PHE A 182 -14.02 -2.07 11.30
CA PHE A 182 -12.87 -2.98 11.36
C PHE A 182 -11.81 -2.45 12.33
N ARG A 183 -11.10 -3.37 12.98
CA ARG A 183 -10.03 -3.06 13.95
C ARG A 183 -8.77 -2.63 13.21
N ILE A 184 -8.35 -1.38 13.44
CA ILE A 184 -7.23 -0.77 12.73
C ILE A 184 -6.12 -0.38 13.69
N LYS A 185 -4.87 -0.59 13.27
CA LYS A 185 -3.65 -0.14 13.95
C LYS A 185 -2.80 0.70 13.01
N GLU A 186 -2.13 1.71 13.54
CA GLU A 186 -1.08 2.44 12.83
C GLU A 186 0.25 2.24 13.54
N ILE A 187 1.31 1.94 12.80
CA ILE A 187 2.69 1.79 13.29
C ILE A 187 3.64 2.71 12.53
N PRO A 188 4.64 3.33 13.22
CA PRO A 188 5.61 4.19 12.57
C PRO A 188 6.64 3.39 11.77
N ILE A 189 7.10 3.96 10.65
CA ILE A 189 8.22 3.44 9.88
C ILE A 189 9.22 4.53 9.51
N ASP A 190 10.46 4.14 9.26
CA ASP A 190 11.48 5.01 8.70
C ASP A 190 11.47 4.90 7.18
N TYR A 191 10.90 5.93 6.55
CA TYR A 191 10.76 6.00 5.10
C TYR A 191 12.13 6.31 4.45
N ARG A 192 12.50 5.50 3.44
CA ARG A 192 13.81 5.52 2.78
C ARG A 192 13.80 6.32 1.48
N GLU A 193 14.98 6.57 0.92
CA GLU A 193 15.12 7.12 -0.42
C GLU A 193 14.68 6.11 -1.47
N ARG A 194 14.04 6.61 -2.53
CA ARG A 194 13.55 5.80 -3.64
C ARG A 194 14.70 5.38 -4.57
N ILE A 195 14.64 4.14 -5.03
CA ILE A 195 15.38 3.69 -6.20
C ILE A 195 14.47 3.88 -7.43
N GLY A 196 14.92 4.65 -8.44
CA GLY A 196 14.14 4.92 -9.63
C GLY A 196 13.35 6.24 -9.60
N GLU A 197 12.46 6.42 -10.58
CA GLU A 197 11.72 7.67 -10.79
C GLU A 197 10.26 7.56 -10.39
N THR A 198 9.63 8.69 -9.99
CA THR A 198 8.22 8.71 -9.63
C THR A 198 7.34 8.98 -10.85
N THR A 199 6.28 8.20 -10.98
CA THR A 199 5.26 8.36 -12.03
C THR A 199 4.01 9.10 -11.54
N LEU A 200 3.94 9.48 -10.25
CA LEU A 200 2.75 10.10 -9.67
C LEU A 200 2.67 11.61 -9.94
N HIS A 201 1.53 12.06 -10.48
CA HIS A 201 1.21 13.47 -10.68
C HIS A 201 0.58 14.08 -9.42
N ARG A 202 1.28 15.03 -8.76
CA ARG A 202 0.90 15.63 -7.46
C ARG A 202 -0.50 16.26 -7.44
N TRP A 203 -0.85 17.07 -8.45
CA TRP A 203 -2.12 17.81 -8.49
C TRP A 203 -3.34 16.89 -8.61
N SER A 204 -3.28 15.89 -9.48
CA SER A 204 -4.38 14.94 -9.62
C SER A 204 -4.62 14.16 -8.33
N SER A 205 -3.56 13.73 -7.66
CA SER A 205 -3.64 13.00 -6.38
C SER A 205 -4.31 13.83 -5.29
N THR A 206 -4.02 15.13 -5.19
CA THR A 206 -4.63 16.04 -4.21
C THR A 206 -6.15 16.14 -4.38
N VAL A 207 -6.62 16.41 -5.59
CA VAL A 207 -8.06 16.54 -5.89
C VAL A 207 -8.79 15.21 -5.60
N TRP A 208 -8.19 14.08 -6.01
CA TRP A 208 -8.76 12.76 -5.76
C TRP A 208 -8.83 12.44 -4.26
N THR A 209 -7.84 12.83 -3.48
CA THR A 209 -7.83 12.64 -2.02
C THR A 209 -9.00 13.33 -1.34
N PHE A 210 -9.23 14.61 -1.64
CA PHE A 210 -10.38 15.35 -1.09
C PHE A 210 -11.71 14.70 -1.48
N LYS A 211 -11.88 14.32 -2.77
CA LYS A 211 -13.09 13.62 -3.22
C LYS A 211 -13.32 12.32 -2.47
N ARG A 212 -12.26 11.52 -2.23
CA ARG A 212 -12.33 10.26 -1.50
C ARG A 212 -12.75 10.47 -0.04
N LEU A 213 -12.06 11.37 0.67
CA LEU A 213 -12.40 11.71 2.04
C LEU A 213 -13.86 12.20 2.16
N TRP A 214 -14.31 13.00 1.21
CA TRP A 214 -15.70 13.47 1.22
C TRP A 214 -16.71 12.36 0.94
N ASN A 215 -16.46 11.51 -0.07
CA ASN A 215 -17.37 10.46 -0.49
C ASN A 215 -17.44 9.30 0.52
N ALA A 216 -16.34 8.99 1.19
CA ALA A 216 -16.31 7.94 2.21
C ALA A 216 -17.30 8.18 3.36
N ARG A 217 -17.81 9.41 3.56
CA ARG A 217 -18.88 9.71 4.52
C ARG A 217 -20.19 8.99 4.22
N LYS A 218 -20.41 8.56 2.97
CA LYS A 218 -21.61 7.83 2.54
C LYS A 218 -21.58 6.35 2.88
N VAL A 219 -20.42 5.80 3.24
CA VAL A 219 -20.28 4.42 3.71
C VAL A 219 -20.94 4.32 5.08
N LYS A 220 -21.87 3.39 5.22
CA LYS A 220 -22.58 3.10 6.47
C LYS A 220 -21.94 1.89 7.16
#